data_1fde55400fd6878345c254f467fe3d78
#
_entry.id   1fde55400fd6878345c254f467fe3d78
#
_cell.length_a   1.000
_cell.length_b   1.000
_cell.length_c   1.000
_cell.angle_alpha   90.00
_cell.angle_beta   90.00
_cell.angle_gamma   90.00
#
_symmetry.space_group_name_H-M   'P 1'
#
loop_
_entity.id
_entity.type
_entity.pdbx_description
1 polymer ?
#
loop_
_entity_poly.entity_id
_entity_poly.type
_entity_poly.pdbx_seq_one_letter_code
_entity_poly.pdbx_strand_id
1 'polypeptide(L)'
;MEKELSKQELEHLIVDLLKEQSLCVIATCSNNVPRASTVEYFPMAKTIYILTEGGVKIENIDHNPNVSIAIHATYSGWQTVRGIQITGLAEIGRRGSRVYEEGLDAFSARKGQISIVPDIMSVIKVKPNKIEYIDTSLGNKGFKVRHTLIY
;
A
#
# COMPACT_ATOMS: atom_id res chain seq x y z
N MET A 1 28.34 3.85 15.49
CA MET A 1 27.24 2.84 15.55
C MET A 1 25.95 3.49 15.05
N GLU A 2 25.32 2.86 14.11
CA GLU A 2 24.06 3.37 13.56
C GLU A 2 22.93 3.14 14.54
N LYS A 3 22.05 4.14 14.66
CA LYS A 3 20.87 4.06 15.51
C LYS A 3 19.72 3.40 14.74
N GLU A 4 18.86 2.75 15.47
CA GLU A 4 17.61 2.24 14.93
C GLU A 4 16.44 3.13 15.36
N LEU A 5 15.47 3.29 14.48
CA LEU A 5 14.22 3.95 14.84
C LEU A 5 13.45 3.06 15.82
N SER A 6 12.74 3.68 16.75
CA SER A 6 11.78 2.94 17.55
C SER A 6 10.64 2.47 16.66
N LYS A 7 9.90 1.44 17.10
CA LYS A 7 8.73 0.96 16.38
C LYS A 7 7.73 2.09 16.12
N GLN A 8 7.50 2.93 17.14
CA GLN A 8 6.57 4.04 17.04
C GLN A 8 7.02 5.09 16.02
N GLU A 9 8.31 5.43 16.02
CA GLU A 9 8.87 6.36 15.03
C GLU A 9 8.75 5.80 13.61
N LEU A 10 9.06 4.52 13.44
CA LEU A 10 8.96 3.86 12.14
C LEU A 10 7.51 3.84 11.63
N GLU A 11 6.56 3.49 12.49
CA GLU A 11 5.13 3.50 12.13
C GLU A 11 4.67 4.89 11.70
N HIS A 12 5.13 5.92 12.39
CA HIS A 12 4.79 7.30 12.07
C HIS A 12 5.31 7.69 10.68
N LEU A 13 6.56 7.35 10.39
CA LEU A 13 7.15 7.64 9.07
C LEU A 13 6.46 6.89 7.94
N ILE A 14 6.07 5.65 8.17
CA ILE A 14 5.33 4.85 7.21
C ILE A 14 3.96 5.49 6.92
N VAL A 15 3.22 5.85 7.95
CA VAL A 15 1.89 6.47 7.81
C VAL A 15 2.02 7.81 7.07
N ASP A 16 3.04 8.61 7.38
CA ASP A 16 3.28 9.87 6.69
C ASP A 16 3.50 9.66 5.19
N LEU A 17 4.33 8.69 4.82
CA LEU A 17 4.57 8.39 3.40
C LEU A 17 3.29 7.94 2.70
N LEU A 18 2.50 7.09 3.36
CA LEU A 18 1.23 6.64 2.81
C LEU A 18 0.26 7.79 2.56
N LYS A 19 0.23 8.78 3.44
CA LYS A 19 -0.63 9.96 3.27
C LYS A 19 -0.13 10.91 2.18
N GLU A 20 1.18 11.01 2.01
CA GLU A 20 1.80 11.92 1.05
C GLU A 20 1.62 11.45 -0.39
N GLN A 21 1.65 10.16 -0.64
CA GLN A 21 1.60 9.59 -1.98
C GLN A 21 0.19 9.16 -2.34
N SER A 22 -0.08 9.00 -3.64
CA SER A 22 -1.41 8.60 -4.12
C SER A 22 -1.38 7.36 -5.01
N LEU A 23 -0.24 7.06 -5.63
CA LEU A 23 -0.10 5.93 -6.53
C LEU A 23 0.78 4.85 -5.90
N CYS A 24 0.42 3.60 -6.16
CA CYS A 24 1.23 2.46 -5.79
C CYS A 24 1.33 1.51 -6.97
N VAL A 25 2.30 0.61 -6.90
CA VAL A 25 2.33 -0.57 -7.76
C VAL A 25 1.91 -1.75 -6.90
N ILE A 26 0.86 -2.45 -7.32
CA ILE A 26 0.46 -3.70 -6.68
C ILE A 26 0.89 -4.87 -7.57
N ALA A 27 1.60 -5.82 -6.96
CA ALA A 27 2.02 -7.06 -7.61
C ALA A 27 1.15 -8.21 -7.12
N THR A 28 0.60 -8.94 -8.06
CA THR A 28 -0.22 -10.14 -7.83
C THR A 28 0.39 -11.31 -8.60
N CYS A 29 0.06 -12.52 -8.21
CA CYS A 29 0.63 -13.69 -8.86
C CYS A 29 -0.38 -14.85 -8.87
N SER A 30 -0.51 -15.51 -10.01
CA SER A 30 -1.27 -16.75 -10.13
C SER A 30 -0.54 -17.63 -11.15
N ASN A 31 -0.51 -18.94 -10.93
CA ASN A 31 0.17 -19.89 -11.80
C ASN A 31 1.64 -19.50 -12.10
N ASN A 32 2.33 -18.97 -11.11
CA ASN A 32 3.72 -18.50 -11.20
C ASN A 32 3.95 -17.35 -12.19
N VAL A 33 2.89 -16.67 -12.62
CA VAL A 33 3.00 -15.50 -13.49
C VAL A 33 2.74 -14.24 -12.67
N PRO A 34 3.77 -13.44 -12.39
CA PRO A 34 3.58 -12.19 -11.65
C PRO A 34 3.01 -11.10 -12.55
N ARG A 35 2.23 -10.23 -11.96
CA ARG A 35 1.67 -9.06 -12.63
C ARG A 35 1.81 -7.84 -11.73
N ALA A 36 2.30 -6.76 -12.29
CA ALA A 36 2.43 -5.48 -11.59
C ALA A 36 1.52 -4.45 -12.26
N SER A 37 0.75 -3.73 -11.45
CA SER A 37 -0.18 -2.71 -11.93
C SER A 37 -0.02 -1.44 -11.13
N THR A 38 0.03 -0.28 -11.80
CA THR A 38 0.02 1.01 -11.14
C THR A 38 -1.42 1.44 -10.90
N VAL A 39 -1.77 1.73 -9.66
CA VAL A 39 -3.13 2.10 -9.26
C VAL A 39 -3.09 3.19 -8.21
N GLU A 40 -4.18 3.94 -8.10
CA GLU A 40 -4.37 4.86 -6.98
C GLU A 40 -4.79 4.06 -5.75
N TYR A 41 -4.32 4.48 -4.56
CA TYR A 41 -4.65 3.79 -3.32
C TYR A 41 -5.20 4.76 -2.29
N PHE A 42 -5.91 4.22 -1.30
CA PHE A 42 -6.52 4.97 -0.22
C PHE A 42 -6.15 4.30 1.10
N PRO A 43 -5.26 4.92 1.91
CA PRO A 43 -4.82 4.29 3.14
C PRO A 43 -5.77 4.60 4.30
N MET A 44 -5.90 3.64 5.21
CA MET A 44 -6.46 3.85 6.54
C MET A 44 -5.43 3.29 7.51
N ALA A 45 -4.69 4.18 8.17
CA ALA A 45 -3.46 3.84 8.87
C ALA A 45 -2.51 3.09 7.92
N LYS A 46 -2.22 1.82 8.15
CA LYS A 46 -1.33 1.01 7.30
C LYS A 46 -2.08 0.03 6.40
N THR A 47 -3.40 -0.03 6.51
CA THR A 47 -4.23 -0.82 5.60
C THR A 47 -4.45 -0.06 4.30
N ILE A 48 -4.31 -0.73 3.18
CA ILE A 48 -4.41 -0.12 1.86
C ILE A 48 -5.69 -0.58 1.18
N TYR A 49 -6.44 0.37 0.65
CA TYR A 49 -7.63 0.11 -0.17
C TYR A 49 -7.41 0.60 -1.58
N ILE A 50 -7.89 -0.17 -2.54
CA ILE A 50 -7.81 0.15 -3.97
C ILE A 50 -9.20 -0.05 -4.56
N LEU A 51 -9.71 0.94 -5.30
CA LEU A 51 -10.91 0.79 -6.10
C LEU A 51 -10.50 0.44 -7.51
N THR A 52 -11.04 -0.63 -8.06
CA THR A 52 -10.63 -1.12 -9.37
C THR A 52 -11.79 -1.82 -10.08
N GLU A 53 -11.74 -1.76 -11.41
CA GLU A 53 -12.59 -2.63 -12.23
C GLU A 53 -12.09 -4.06 -12.07
N GLY A 54 -12.86 -5.04 -12.54
CA GLY A 54 -12.42 -6.41 -12.65
C GLY A 54 -11.18 -6.55 -13.52
N GLY A 55 -10.68 -7.72 -13.71
CA GLY A 55 -9.54 -8.00 -14.57
C GLY A 55 -8.55 -8.94 -13.92
N VAL A 56 -7.34 -8.99 -14.49
CA VAL A 56 -6.35 -10.02 -14.13
C VAL A 56 -5.91 -9.91 -12.67
N LYS A 57 -5.75 -8.71 -12.12
CA LYS A 57 -5.35 -8.59 -10.71
C LYS A 57 -6.41 -9.14 -9.76
N ILE A 58 -7.70 -8.94 -10.07
CA ILE A 58 -8.78 -9.51 -9.26
C ILE A 58 -8.79 -11.03 -9.38
N GLU A 59 -8.67 -11.56 -10.59
CA GLU A 59 -8.58 -13.01 -10.81
C GLU A 59 -7.39 -13.61 -10.08
N ASN A 60 -6.23 -12.96 -10.13
CA ASN A 60 -5.04 -13.43 -9.43
C ASN A 60 -5.28 -13.49 -7.92
N ILE A 61 -5.86 -12.44 -7.35
CA ILE A 61 -6.12 -12.38 -5.90
C ILE A 61 -7.15 -13.43 -5.48
N ASP A 62 -8.17 -13.68 -6.29
CA ASP A 62 -9.15 -14.73 -6.00
C ASP A 62 -8.50 -16.12 -5.89
N HIS A 63 -7.41 -16.36 -6.62
CA HIS A 63 -6.67 -17.63 -6.59
C HIS A 63 -5.49 -17.59 -5.61
N ASN A 64 -4.90 -16.43 -5.40
CA ASN A 64 -3.73 -16.27 -4.54
C ASN A 64 -3.78 -14.89 -3.85
N PRO A 65 -4.10 -14.86 -2.55
CA PRO A 65 -4.25 -13.58 -1.85
C PRO A 65 -2.93 -12.90 -1.48
N ASN A 66 -1.81 -13.54 -1.72
CA ASN A 66 -0.51 -12.95 -1.42
C ASN A 66 -0.19 -11.86 -2.44
N VAL A 67 0.08 -10.65 -1.94
CA VAL A 67 0.38 -9.49 -2.79
C VAL A 67 1.58 -8.72 -2.25
N SER A 68 2.16 -7.91 -3.11
CA SER A 68 3.20 -6.96 -2.72
C SER A 68 2.83 -5.59 -3.26
N ILE A 69 3.10 -4.55 -2.47
CA ILE A 69 2.85 -3.17 -2.87
C ILE A 69 4.15 -2.38 -2.74
N ALA A 70 4.45 -1.57 -3.74
CA ALA A 70 5.56 -0.64 -3.70
C ALA A 70 5.04 0.79 -3.81
N ILE A 71 5.53 1.66 -2.94
CA ILE A 71 5.21 3.09 -2.92
C ILE A 71 6.51 3.85 -2.70
N HIS A 72 6.74 4.91 -3.44
CA HIS A 72 7.92 5.73 -3.26
C HIS A 72 7.60 7.22 -3.34
N ALA A 73 8.43 8.02 -2.68
CA ALA A 73 8.43 9.47 -2.84
C ALA A 73 9.12 9.85 -4.14
N THR A 74 9.01 11.12 -4.53
CA THR A 74 9.68 11.64 -5.71
C THR A 74 11.18 11.35 -5.64
N TYR A 75 11.71 10.73 -6.69
CA TYR A 75 13.11 10.38 -6.79
C TYR A 75 13.89 11.48 -7.51
N SER A 76 14.97 11.96 -6.90
CA SER A 76 15.89 12.90 -7.51
C SER A 76 17.33 12.58 -7.13
N GLY A 77 17.69 11.29 -7.14
CA GLY A 77 19.02 10.80 -6.85
C GLY A 77 19.11 9.97 -5.57
N TRP A 78 20.27 9.38 -5.34
CA TRP A 78 20.52 8.47 -4.22
C TRP A 78 20.18 9.07 -2.85
N GLN A 79 20.35 10.38 -2.70
CA GLN A 79 20.16 11.06 -1.42
C GLN A 79 18.69 11.31 -1.09
N THR A 80 17.81 11.03 -2.04
CA THR A 80 16.37 11.27 -1.91
C THR A 80 15.54 10.00 -2.03
N VAL A 81 16.15 8.84 -1.89
CA VAL A 81 15.42 7.57 -1.94
C VAL A 81 14.59 7.44 -0.67
N ARG A 82 13.29 7.30 -0.85
CA ARG A 82 12.34 7.11 0.25
C ARG A 82 11.16 6.31 -0.27
N GLY A 83 10.89 5.19 0.37
CA GLY A 83 9.81 4.33 -0.11
C GLY A 83 9.52 3.18 0.84
N ILE A 84 8.48 2.43 0.49
CA ILE A 84 8.10 1.22 1.22
C ILE A 84 7.79 0.09 0.26
N GLN A 85 7.99 -1.13 0.76
CA GLN A 85 7.51 -2.35 0.16
C GLN A 85 6.63 -3.04 1.19
N ILE A 86 5.40 -3.33 0.83
CA ILE A 86 4.43 -3.99 1.70
C ILE A 86 4.25 -5.42 1.19
N THR A 87 4.47 -6.39 2.07
CA THR A 87 4.07 -7.77 1.85
C THR A 87 2.79 -7.98 2.61
N GLY A 88 1.74 -8.43 1.97
CA GLY A 88 0.45 -8.54 2.64
C GLY A 88 -0.50 -9.55 2.01
N LEU A 89 -1.67 -9.62 2.61
CA LEU A 89 -2.78 -10.44 2.13
C LEU A 89 -3.88 -9.51 1.62
N ALA A 90 -4.40 -9.84 0.44
CA ALA A 90 -5.47 -9.10 -0.19
C ALA A 90 -6.80 -9.81 -0.03
N GLU A 91 -7.84 -9.01 0.14
CA GLU A 91 -9.23 -9.46 0.19
C GLU A 91 -10.04 -8.62 -0.79
N ILE A 92 -10.88 -9.27 -1.58
CA ILE A 92 -11.74 -8.59 -2.53
C ILE A 92 -13.07 -8.26 -1.87
N GLY A 93 -13.44 -6.98 -1.90
CA GLY A 93 -14.75 -6.51 -1.50
C GLY A 93 -15.61 -6.21 -2.71
N ARG A 94 -16.62 -7.05 -2.95
CA ARG A 94 -17.60 -6.80 -3.99
C ARG A 94 -18.75 -5.99 -3.42
N ARG A 95 -19.47 -5.31 -4.30
CA ARG A 95 -20.56 -4.41 -3.94
C ARG A 95 -21.49 -5.03 -2.88
N GLY A 96 -21.77 -4.27 -1.83
CA GLY A 96 -22.60 -4.72 -0.72
C GLY A 96 -21.85 -5.42 0.40
N SER A 97 -20.57 -5.73 0.22
CA SER A 97 -19.77 -6.35 1.26
C SER A 97 -19.20 -5.31 2.22
N ARG A 98 -18.79 -5.77 3.41
CA ARG A 98 -18.14 -4.92 4.42
C ARG A 98 -16.84 -4.31 3.90
N VAL A 99 -16.01 -5.10 3.22
CA VAL A 99 -14.74 -4.63 2.67
C VAL A 99 -14.97 -3.55 1.62
N TYR A 100 -16.01 -3.70 0.79
CA TYR A 100 -16.39 -2.70 -0.18
C TYR A 100 -16.73 -1.36 0.50
N GLU A 101 -17.53 -1.39 1.56
CA GLU A 101 -17.89 -0.17 2.30
C GLU A 101 -16.68 0.47 3.00
N GLU A 102 -15.79 -0.34 3.56
CA GLU A 102 -14.53 0.16 4.14
C GLU A 102 -13.69 0.90 3.09
N GLY A 103 -13.63 0.36 1.87
CA GLY A 103 -12.90 0.99 0.77
C GLY A 103 -13.51 2.33 0.35
N LEU A 104 -14.84 2.42 0.33
CA LEU A 104 -15.52 3.67 0.04
C LEU A 104 -15.25 4.71 1.13
N ASP A 105 -15.20 4.30 2.39
CA ASP A 105 -14.87 5.20 3.50
C ASP A 105 -13.42 5.72 3.36
N ALA A 106 -12.48 4.87 3.00
CA ALA A 106 -11.11 5.26 2.77
C ALA A 106 -11.00 6.25 1.59
N PHE A 107 -11.72 6.00 0.52
CA PHE A 107 -11.82 6.93 -0.61
C PHE A 107 -12.35 8.29 -0.14
N SER A 108 -13.45 8.30 0.59
CA SER A 108 -14.10 9.53 1.07
C SER A 108 -13.18 10.33 2.00
N ALA A 109 -12.40 9.66 2.83
CA ALA A 109 -11.46 10.32 3.74
C ALA A 109 -10.38 11.09 2.98
N ARG A 110 -10.03 10.64 1.77
CA ARG A 110 -8.98 11.28 0.96
C ARG A 110 -9.53 12.22 -0.10
N LYS A 111 -10.63 11.86 -0.76
CA LYS A 111 -11.16 12.54 -1.95
C LYS A 111 -12.48 13.28 -1.70
N GLY A 112 -13.10 13.08 -0.56
CA GLY A 112 -14.45 13.57 -0.29
C GLY A 112 -15.50 12.55 -0.71
N GLN A 113 -16.77 12.85 -0.39
CA GLN A 113 -17.84 11.91 -0.58
C GLN A 113 -18.03 11.54 -2.06
N ILE A 114 -18.09 10.24 -2.33
CA ILE A 114 -18.36 9.71 -3.65
C ILE A 114 -19.88 9.58 -3.84
N SER A 115 -20.42 10.17 -4.91
CA SER A 115 -21.87 10.17 -5.15
C SER A 115 -22.32 8.95 -5.93
N ILE A 116 -21.52 8.48 -6.88
CA ILE A 116 -21.85 7.32 -7.71
C ILE A 116 -20.61 6.45 -7.88
N VAL A 117 -20.75 5.16 -7.58
CA VAL A 117 -19.71 4.18 -7.85
C VAL A 117 -20.22 3.25 -8.94
N PRO A 118 -19.51 3.13 -10.09
CA PRO A 118 -19.93 2.19 -11.13
C PRO A 118 -20.05 0.76 -10.61
N ASP A 119 -21.04 0.02 -11.12
CA ASP A 119 -21.31 -1.36 -10.68
C ASP A 119 -20.17 -2.33 -10.90
N ILE A 120 -19.30 -2.03 -11.88
CA ILE A 120 -18.15 -2.87 -12.21
C ILE A 120 -16.99 -2.74 -11.22
N MET A 121 -17.04 -1.77 -10.32
CA MET A 121 -15.97 -1.52 -9.36
C MET A 121 -16.01 -2.50 -8.20
N SER A 122 -14.84 -2.92 -7.78
CA SER A 122 -14.61 -3.69 -6.56
C SER A 122 -13.52 -3.01 -5.74
N VAL A 123 -13.40 -3.41 -4.49
CA VAL A 123 -12.36 -2.93 -3.58
C VAL A 123 -11.37 -4.05 -3.34
N ILE A 124 -10.09 -3.72 -3.39
CA ILE A 124 -9.02 -4.59 -2.88
C ILE A 124 -8.60 -4.01 -1.54
N LYS A 125 -8.65 -4.82 -0.50
CA LYS A 125 -8.15 -4.47 0.83
C LYS A 125 -6.86 -5.25 1.06
N VAL A 126 -5.77 -4.56 1.37
CA VAL A 126 -4.50 -5.20 1.66
C VAL A 126 -4.13 -4.95 3.12
N LYS A 127 -3.99 -6.04 3.88
CA LYS A 127 -3.49 -6.01 5.26
C LYS A 127 -2.01 -6.35 5.23
N PRO A 128 -1.12 -5.46 5.71
CA PRO A 128 0.30 -5.76 5.74
C PRO A 128 0.65 -6.89 6.71
N ASN A 129 1.55 -7.78 6.29
CA ASN A 129 2.25 -8.71 7.17
C ASN A 129 3.62 -8.15 7.53
N LYS A 130 4.23 -7.45 6.58
CA LYS A 130 5.56 -6.87 6.72
C LYS A 130 5.62 -5.59 5.88
N ILE A 131 6.22 -4.55 6.45
CA ILE A 131 6.51 -3.31 5.73
C ILE A 131 8.01 -3.04 5.84
N GLU A 132 8.66 -2.91 4.70
CA GLU A 132 10.08 -2.56 4.61
C GLU A 132 10.16 -1.09 4.17
N TYR A 133 10.86 -0.29 4.96
CA TYR A 133 10.97 1.16 4.76
C TYR A 133 12.41 1.53 4.47
N ILE A 134 12.63 2.36 3.47
CA ILE A 134 13.93 2.93 3.15
C ILE A 134 13.82 4.46 3.12
N ASP A 135 14.81 5.12 3.74
CA ASP A 135 14.92 6.58 3.69
C ASP A 135 16.40 6.94 3.83
N THR A 136 17.02 7.30 2.71
CA THR A 136 18.45 7.60 2.70
C THR A 136 18.81 8.84 3.51
N SER A 137 17.87 9.76 3.73
CA SER A 137 18.11 10.94 4.57
C SER A 137 18.36 10.59 6.04
N LEU A 138 17.89 9.43 6.50
CA LEU A 138 18.12 8.97 7.88
C LEU A 138 19.60 8.76 8.17
N GLY A 139 20.40 8.40 7.16
CA GLY A 139 21.83 8.23 7.32
C GLY A 139 22.53 9.51 7.78
N ASN A 140 22.04 10.67 7.35
CA ASN A 140 22.60 11.96 7.75
C ASN A 140 22.34 12.29 9.24
N LYS A 141 21.40 11.58 9.85
CA LYS A 141 21.03 11.75 11.26
C LYS A 141 21.59 10.63 12.13
N GLY A 142 22.42 9.76 11.56
CA GLY A 142 23.03 8.65 12.28
C GLY A 142 22.16 7.42 12.44
N PHE A 143 21.04 7.34 11.71
CA PHE A 143 20.16 6.17 11.72
C PHE A 143 20.46 5.25 10.56
N LYS A 144 20.10 3.98 10.72
CA LYS A 144 20.01 3.05 9.59
C LYS A 144 19.05 3.61 8.55
N VAL A 145 19.31 3.35 7.28
CA VAL A 145 18.43 3.82 6.19
C VAL A 145 17.32 2.83 5.89
N ARG A 146 17.46 1.57 6.28
CA ARG A 146 16.46 0.51 6.03
C ARG A 146 15.92 -0.01 7.35
N HIS A 147 14.61 -0.14 7.42
CA HIS A 147 13.89 -0.64 8.58
C HIS A 147 12.78 -1.59 8.17
N THR A 148 12.44 -2.53 9.03
CA THR A 148 11.37 -3.50 8.79
C THR A 148 10.41 -3.52 9.96
N LEU A 149 9.12 -3.48 9.65
CA LEU A 149 8.03 -3.61 10.60
C LEU A 149 7.28 -4.90 10.29
N ILE A 150 7.19 -5.79 11.27
CA ILE A 150 6.54 -7.10 11.11
C ILE A 150 5.31 -7.15 12.02
N TYR A 151 4.23 -7.72 11.50
CA TYR A 151 2.95 -7.90 12.21
C TYR A 151 2.71 -9.34 12.61
#